data_39b652c4f7b9768fc27893461e6321d6
#
_entry.id   39b652c4f7b9768fc27893461e6321d6
#
_cell.length_a   1.000
_cell.length_b   1.000
_cell.length_c   1.000
_cell.angle_alpha   90.00
_cell.angle_beta   90.00
_cell.angle_gamma   90.00
#
_symmetry.space_group_name_H-M   'P 1'
#
loop_
_entity.id
_entity.type
_entity.pdbx_description
1 polymer ?
#
loop_
_entity_poly.entity_id
_entity_poly.type
_entity_poly.pdbx_seq_one_letter_code
_entity_poly.pdbx_strand_id
1 'polypeptide(L)'
;DLLSSHTEVWGKATLTDTGFTLVGKADRVDVLHDGTARIYDYKTGPLPSVAQQLHFDKQLLLEAEILQRGGFDSLNVLQVAEATYIGVGNELKLAKAPLGEDEVWVKFSELIKSYQNPNQGYTARRAMLMVDVPSDYDQLARYGEWGTNEHPLLIKT
;
A
#
# COMPACT_ATOMS: atom_id res chain seq x y z
N ASP A 1 -2.23 21.27 -16.47
CA ASP A 1 -2.83 20.96 -17.79
C ASP A 1 -3.51 19.59 -17.76
N LEU A 2 -4.71 19.55 -17.15
CA LEU A 2 -5.55 18.37 -17.02
C LEU A 2 -6.11 17.96 -18.40
N LEU A 3 -5.92 16.70 -18.80
CA LEU A 3 -6.53 16.09 -19.96
C LEU A 3 -7.89 15.45 -19.61
N SER A 4 -7.89 14.59 -18.60
CA SER A 4 -9.11 13.93 -18.11
C SER A 4 -8.99 13.57 -16.63
N SER A 5 -10.15 13.45 -15.97
CA SER A 5 -10.24 13.03 -14.57
C SER A 5 -11.16 11.81 -14.46
N HIS A 6 -10.72 10.80 -13.74
CA HIS A 6 -11.41 9.54 -13.57
C HIS A 6 -11.57 9.25 -12.08
N THR A 7 -12.75 8.82 -11.66
CA THR A 7 -13.05 8.52 -10.27
C THR A 7 -13.45 7.06 -10.10
N GLU A 8 -13.14 6.49 -8.94
CA GLU A 8 -13.55 5.13 -8.58
C GLU A 8 -13.04 4.06 -9.59
N VAL A 9 -11.81 4.23 -10.09
CA VAL A 9 -11.25 3.41 -11.16
C VAL A 9 -10.58 2.16 -10.62
N TRP A 10 -10.97 1.00 -11.13
CA TRP A 10 -10.34 -0.26 -10.81
C TRP A 10 -9.07 -0.48 -11.63
N GLY A 11 -8.03 -0.96 -10.96
CA GLY A 11 -6.78 -1.35 -11.58
C GLY A 11 -6.26 -2.65 -11.01
N LYS A 12 -5.40 -3.34 -11.76
CA LYS A 12 -4.73 -4.57 -11.35
C LYS A 12 -3.34 -4.68 -11.93
N ALA A 13 -2.43 -5.30 -11.19
CA ALA A 13 -1.12 -5.66 -11.70
C ALA A 13 -0.71 -7.04 -11.17
N THR A 14 -0.12 -7.86 -12.02
CA THR A 14 0.28 -9.23 -11.67
C THR A 14 1.77 -9.32 -11.46
N LEU A 15 2.18 -9.92 -10.35
CA LEU A 15 3.55 -10.33 -10.09
C LEU A 15 3.85 -11.58 -10.94
N THR A 16 4.65 -11.42 -11.99
CA THR A 16 4.94 -12.49 -12.96
C THR A 16 5.57 -13.73 -12.32
N ASP A 17 6.41 -13.52 -11.31
CA ASP A 17 7.16 -14.59 -10.65
C ASP A 17 6.30 -15.48 -9.75
N THR A 18 5.18 -14.95 -9.25
CA THR A 18 4.33 -15.63 -8.27
C THR A 18 2.93 -15.91 -8.78
N GLY A 19 2.53 -15.28 -9.89
CA GLY A 19 1.17 -15.29 -10.41
C GLY A 19 0.16 -14.53 -9.54
N PHE A 20 0.62 -13.86 -8.48
CA PHE A 20 -0.25 -13.08 -7.59
C PHE A 20 -0.70 -11.80 -8.29
N THR A 21 -1.99 -11.53 -8.26
CA THR A 21 -2.57 -10.29 -8.81
C THR A 21 -3.01 -9.36 -7.70
N LEU A 22 -2.38 -8.19 -7.66
CA LEU A 22 -2.82 -7.07 -6.83
C LEU A 22 -3.95 -6.34 -7.55
N VAL A 23 -5.03 -6.07 -6.85
CA VAL A 23 -6.16 -5.28 -7.34
C VAL A 23 -6.32 -4.06 -6.43
N GLY A 24 -6.52 -2.89 -7.01
CA GLY A 24 -6.76 -1.64 -6.30
C GLY A 24 -7.87 -0.84 -6.98
N LYS A 25 -8.50 0.04 -6.21
CA LYS A 25 -9.49 0.98 -6.70
C LYS A 25 -9.08 2.38 -6.30
N ALA A 26 -8.61 3.16 -7.26
CA ALA A 26 -8.20 4.54 -7.02
C ALA A 26 -9.43 5.43 -6.89
N ASP A 27 -9.47 6.27 -5.86
CA ASP A 27 -10.56 7.24 -5.67
C ASP A 27 -10.61 8.24 -6.83
N ARG A 28 -9.44 8.75 -7.24
CA ARG A 28 -9.33 9.66 -8.38
C ARG A 28 -7.97 9.57 -9.04
N VAL A 29 -7.99 9.55 -10.38
CA VAL A 29 -6.81 9.65 -11.25
C VAL A 29 -7.01 10.78 -12.24
N ASP A 30 -6.12 11.76 -12.21
CA ASP A 30 -6.07 12.85 -13.17
C ASP A 30 -4.96 12.57 -14.20
N VAL A 31 -5.34 12.44 -15.46
CA VAL A 31 -4.39 12.28 -16.57
C VAL A 31 -4.07 13.66 -17.14
N LEU A 32 -2.80 13.93 -17.38
CA LEU A 32 -2.29 15.20 -17.87
C LEU A 32 -1.96 15.12 -19.38
N HIS A 33 -1.90 16.27 -20.05
CA HIS A 33 -1.59 16.35 -21.48
C HIS A 33 -0.19 15.86 -21.84
N ASP A 34 0.75 15.84 -20.90
CA ASP A 34 2.10 15.32 -21.08
C ASP A 34 2.21 13.80 -20.93
N GLY A 35 1.08 13.10 -20.74
CA GLY A 35 1.01 11.65 -20.55
C GLY A 35 1.33 11.19 -19.13
N THR A 36 1.54 12.10 -18.19
CA THR A 36 1.67 11.76 -16.76
C THR A 36 0.31 11.72 -16.07
N ALA A 37 0.27 11.18 -14.85
CA ALA A 37 -0.94 11.18 -14.04
C ALA A 37 -0.67 11.61 -12.60
N ARG A 38 -1.73 12.06 -11.94
CA ARG A 38 -1.78 12.29 -10.50
C ARG A 38 -2.84 11.39 -9.89
N ILE A 39 -2.52 10.77 -8.77
CA ILE A 39 -3.44 9.92 -8.03
C ILE A 39 -3.81 10.61 -6.73
N TYR A 40 -5.09 10.53 -6.37
CA TYR A 40 -5.61 11.10 -5.14
C TYR A 40 -6.44 10.08 -4.38
N ASP A 41 -6.26 10.05 -3.06
CA ASP A 41 -7.07 9.28 -2.12
C ASP A 41 -7.64 10.23 -1.05
N TYR A 42 -8.94 10.11 -0.78
CA TYR A 42 -9.65 10.99 0.15
C TYR A 42 -9.79 10.32 1.53
N LYS A 43 -9.29 11.01 2.56
CA LYS A 43 -9.33 10.52 3.94
C LYS A 43 -10.17 11.43 4.83
N THR A 44 -11.10 10.83 5.56
CA THR A 44 -11.88 11.52 6.60
C THR A 44 -11.15 11.55 7.96
N GLY A 45 -10.14 10.71 8.14
CA GLY A 45 -9.30 10.62 9.33
C GLY A 45 -7.95 11.32 9.19
N PRO A 46 -7.02 11.08 10.12
CA PRO A 46 -5.67 11.60 10.04
C PRO A 46 -4.95 11.14 8.79
N LEU A 47 -4.21 12.04 8.15
CA LEU A 47 -3.37 11.67 7.01
C LEU A 47 -2.11 10.94 7.46
N PRO A 48 -1.65 9.91 6.72
CA PRO A 48 -0.43 9.21 7.07
C PRO A 48 0.80 10.11 6.87
N SER A 49 1.71 10.09 7.83
CA SER A 49 3.03 10.72 7.68
C SER A 49 3.87 9.96 6.66
N VAL A 50 4.96 10.58 6.17
CA VAL A 50 5.90 9.92 5.24
C VAL A 50 6.43 8.62 5.84
N ALA A 51 6.82 8.61 7.12
CA ALA A 51 7.28 7.40 7.79
C ALA A 51 6.21 6.30 7.85
N GLN A 52 4.95 6.66 8.10
CA GLN A 52 3.84 5.70 8.06
C GLN A 52 3.64 5.14 6.65
N GLN A 53 3.72 5.96 5.62
CA GLN A 53 3.61 5.52 4.23
C GLN A 53 4.76 4.59 3.82
N LEU A 54 5.98 4.86 4.27
CA LEU A 54 7.15 4.02 3.95
C LEU A 54 7.13 2.66 4.67
N HIS A 55 6.42 2.51 5.79
CA HIS A 55 6.47 1.29 6.60
C HIS A 55 5.13 0.55 6.72
N PHE A 56 4.00 1.25 6.68
CA PHE A 56 2.68 0.66 6.98
C PHE A 56 1.62 0.95 5.91
N ASP A 57 1.36 2.21 5.60
CA ASP A 57 0.30 2.63 4.68
C ASP A 57 0.84 2.71 3.24
N LYS A 58 0.80 1.58 2.54
CA LYS A 58 1.33 1.45 1.18
C LYS A 58 0.29 1.71 0.09
N GLN A 59 -0.94 2.10 0.43
CA GLN A 59 -2.05 2.20 -0.51
C GLN A 59 -1.68 3.00 -1.76
N LEU A 60 -1.39 4.30 -1.63
CA LEU A 60 -1.08 5.16 -2.78
C LEU A 60 0.19 4.74 -3.52
N LEU A 61 1.20 4.24 -2.80
CA LEU A 61 2.42 3.73 -3.43
C LEU A 61 2.15 2.51 -4.31
N LEU A 62 1.30 1.59 -3.85
CA LEU A 62 0.90 0.41 -4.63
C LEU A 62 -0.04 0.76 -5.78
N GLU A 63 -0.95 1.71 -5.61
CA GLU A 63 -1.80 2.22 -6.70
C GLU A 63 -0.96 2.90 -7.79
N ALA A 64 0.06 3.68 -7.41
CA ALA A 64 1.01 4.25 -8.35
C ALA A 64 1.75 3.17 -9.14
N GLU A 65 2.17 2.09 -8.49
CA GLU A 65 2.81 0.94 -9.14
C GLU A 65 1.86 0.22 -10.12
N ILE A 66 0.58 0.06 -9.77
CA ILE A 66 -0.43 -0.49 -10.69
C ILE A 66 -0.55 0.40 -11.92
N LEU A 67 -0.64 1.72 -11.73
CA LEU A 67 -0.82 2.69 -12.82
C LEU A 67 0.38 2.70 -13.77
N GLN A 68 1.60 2.75 -13.25
CA GLN A 68 2.84 2.73 -14.06
C GLN A 68 3.02 1.44 -14.86
N ARG A 69 2.38 0.34 -14.43
CA ARG A 69 2.38 -0.95 -15.15
C ARG A 69 1.22 -1.09 -16.13
N GLY A 70 0.48 0.00 -16.39
CA GLY A 70 -0.68 -0.02 -17.28
C GLY A 70 -1.86 -0.83 -16.73
N GLY A 71 -1.91 -1.00 -15.42
CA GLY A 71 -2.92 -1.84 -14.77
C GLY A 71 -4.33 -1.22 -14.69
N PHE A 72 -4.47 0.05 -15.03
CA PHE A 72 -5.77 0.71 -15.21
C PHE A 72 -6.11 0.73 -16.70
N ASP A 73 -6.78 -0.29 -17.19
CA ASP A 73 -6.97 -0.59 -18.62
C ASP A 73 -7.55 0.57 -19.47
N SER A 74 -8.26 1.50 -18.84
CA SER A 74 -8.85 2.67 -19.50
C SER A 74 -7.93 3.87 -19.58
N LEU A 75 -6.76 3.83 -18.93
CA LEU A 75 -5.86 4.98 -18.77
C LEU A 75 -4.53 4.72 -19.49
N ASN A 76 -4.24 5.56 -20.48
CA ASN A 76 -2.95 5.54 -21.14
C ASN A 76 -1.99 6.50 -20.44
N VAL A 77 -1.26 6.02 -19.44
CA VAL A 77 -0.35 6.80 -18.59
C VAL A 77 1.07 6.29 -18.72
N LEU A 78 2.01 7.22 -18.93
CA LEU A 78 3.44 6.92 -19.04
C LEU A 78 4.14 6.88 -17.69
N GLN A 79 3.73 7.77 -16.76
CA GLN A 79 4.35 7.91 -15.45
C GLN A 79 3.38 8.55 -14.45
N VAL A 80 3.51 8.18 -13.18
CA VAL A 80 2.84 8.88 -12.07
C VAL A 80 3.72 10.05 -11.61
N ALA A 81 3.22 11.27 -11.81
CA ALA A 81 3.91 12.49 -11.41
C ALA A 81 3.71 12.82 -9.92
N GLU A 82 2.54 12.47 -9.38
CA GLU A 82 2.19 12.76 -7.99
C GLU A 82 1.16 11.75 -7.47
N ALA A 83 1.28 11.39 -6.20
CA ALA A 83 0.26 10.66 -5.47
C ALA A 83 0.02 11.38 -4.12
N THR A 84 -1.23 11.74 -3.82
CA THR A 84 -1.52 12.65 -2.70
C THR A 84 -2.77 12.21 -1.95
N TYR A 85 -2.66 12.06 -0.63
CA TYR A 85 -3.80 11.96 0.27
C TYR A 85 -4.43 13.33 0.50
N ILE A 86 -5.74 13.40 0.37
CA ILE A 86 -6.54 14.61 0.60
C ILE A 86 -7.42 14.43 1.83
N GLY A 87 -7.12 15.15 2.89
CA GLY A 87 -7.94 15.16 4.10
C GLY A 87 -9.19 16.02 3.90
N VAL A 88 -10.37 15.38 3.99
CA VAL A 88 -11.67 16.04 3.80
C VAL A 88 -12.34 16.38 5.14
N GLY A 89 -11.59 17.00 6.06
CA GLY A 89 -12.08 17.48 7.35
C GLY A 89 -12.50 18.97 7.32
N ASN A 90 -12.47 19.61 8.50
CA ASN A 90 -12.78 21.03 8.63
C ASN A 90 -11.79 21.93 7.88
N GLU A 91 -10.57 21.45 7.67
CA GLU A 91 -9.52 22.10 6.90
C GLU A 91 -8.99 21.14 5.85
N LEU A 92 -8.71 21.67 4.67
CA LEU A 92 -8.04 20.92 3.61
C LEU A 92 -6.60 20.61 4.04
N LYS A 93 -6.27 19.32 4.11
CA LYS A 93 -4.90 18.85 4.38
C LYS A 93 -4.43 17.97 3.23
N LEU A 94 -3.16 18.08 2.90
CA LEU A 94 -2.53 17.29 1.85
C LEU A 94 -1.31 16.57 2.40
N ALA A 95 -1.16 15.29 2.05
CA ALA A 95 0.05 14.53 2.34
C ALA A 95 0.50 13.78 1.08
N LYS A 96 1.65 14.20 0.53
CA LYS A 96 2.22 13.54 -0.66
C LYS A 96 2.83 12.20 -0.30
N ALA A 97 2.63 11.22 -1.17
CA ALA A 97 3.30 9.96 -1.09
C ALA A 97 4.75 10.08 -1.61
N PRO A 98 5.73 9.45 -0.95
CA PRO A 98 7.13 9.51 -1.33
C PRO A 98 7.41 8.58 -2.52
N LEU A 99 6.99 8.96 -3.71
CA LEU A 99 7.22 8.22 -4.94
C LEU A 99 8.73 8.11 -5.23
N GLY A 100 9.18 6.88 -5.53
CA GLY A 100 10.58 6.62 -5.88
C GLY A 100 11.56 6.55 -4.70
N GLU A 101 11.13 6.83 -3.47
CA GLU A 101 11.96 6.71 -2.27
C GLU A 101 12.01 5.27 -1.71
N ASP A 102 11.10 4.41 -2.15
CA ASP A 102 11.00 3.02 -1.71
C ASP A 102 10.81 2.10 -2.92
N GLU A 103 11.50 0.97 -2.92
CA GLU A 103 11.31 -0.11 -3.90
C GLU A 103 10.05 -0.91 -3.56
N VAL A 104 8.91 -0.21 -3.51
CA VAL A 104 7.66 -0.76 -2.96
C VAL A 104 7.21 -2.02 -3.70
N TRP A 105 7.33 -2.03 -5.03
CA TRP A 105 6.94 -3.21 -5.83
C TRP A 105 7.85 -4.41 -5.59
N VAL A 106 9.14 -4.18 -5.45
CA VAL A 106 10.12 -5.24 -5.14
C VAL A 106 9.85 -5.82 -3.78
N LYS A 107 9.72 -4.97 -2.76
CA LYS A 107 9.41 -5.39 -1.38
C LYS A 107 8.06 -6.10 -1.29
N PHE A 108 7.05 -5.64 -2.03
CA PHE A 108 5.77 -6.31 -2.12
C PHE A 108 5.90 -7.71 -2.76
N SER A 109 6.67 -7.82 -3.85
CA SER A 109 6.95 -9.11 -4.49
C SER A 109 7.64 -10.09 -3.54
N GLU A 110 8.66 -9.63 -2.81
CA GLU A 110 9.38 -10.42 -1.81
C GLU A 110 8.45 -10.88 -0.68
N LEU A 111 7.56 -9.99 -0.21
CA LEU A 111 6.57 -10.32 0.80
C LEU A 111 5.64 -11.44 0.32
N ILE A 112 5.08 -11.33 -0.89
CA ILE A 112 4.21 -12.37 -1.45
C ILE A 112 4.97 -13.69 -1.62
N LYS A 113 6.19 -13.67 -2.15
CA LYS A 113 7.04 -14.85 -2.27
C LYS A 113 7.28 -15.53 -0.92
N SER A 114 7.53 -14.73 0.14
CA SER A 114 7.74 -15.29 1.48
C SER A 114 6.51 -16.05 1.99
N TYR A 115 5.30 -15.50 1.76
CA TYR A 115 4.05 -16.14 2.19
C TYR A 115 3.56 -17.28 1.27
N GLN A 116 4.10 -17.40 0.07
CA GLN A 116 3.89 -18.58 -0.77
C GLN A 116 4.78 -19.76 -0.35
N ASN A 117 5.79 -19.52 0.48
CA ASN A 117 6.59 -20.60 1.03
C ASN A 117 5.79 -21.34 2.11
N PRO A 118 5.52 -22.66 1.98
CA PRO A 118 4.74 -23.42 2.95
C PRO A 118 5.40 -23.52 4.34
N ASN A 119 6.69 -23.21 4.43
CA ASN A 119 7.42 -23.17 5.70
C ASN A 119 7.41 -21.79 6.37
N GLN A 120 6.78 -20.79 5.75
CA GLN A 120 6.64 -19.47 6.33
C GLN A 120 5.43 -19.42 7.26
N GLY A 121 5.68 -19.22 8.55
CA GLY A 121 4.61 -19.01 9.54
C GLY A 121 4.04 -17.59 9.48
N TYR A 122 2.78 -17.47 9.85
CA TYR A 122 2.12 -16.19 10.06
C TYR A 122 2.36 -15.73 11.49
N THR A 123 3.08 -14.63 11.66
CA THR A 123 3.39 -14.07 12.98
C THR A 123 2.43 -12.97 13.34
N ALA A 124 1.91 -13.00 14.56
CA ALA A 124 1.11 -11.89 15.10
C ALA A 124 2.02 -10.71 15.48
N ARG A 125 1.56 -9.48 15.25
CA ARG A 125 2.22 -8.24 15.68
C ARG A 125 3.69 -8.12 15.27
N ARG A 126 4.05 -8.60 14.11
CA ARG A 126 5.44 -8.53 13.60
C ARG A 126 5.94 -7.10 13.43
N ALA A 127 5.07 -6.20 13.00
CA ALA A 127 5.35 -4.77 12.88
C ALA A 127 4.21 -4.00 13.55
N MET A 128 4.54 -3.16 14.52
CA MET A 128 3.58 -2.40 15.30
C MET A 128 3.77 -0.92 15.02
N LEU A 129 2.71 -0.27 14.58
CA LEU A 129 2.69 1.19 14.43
C LEU A 129 2.81 1.89 15.80
N MET A 130 2.19 1.31 16.83
CA MET A 130 2.23 1.79 18.21
C MET A 130 2.50 0.59 19.14
N VAL A 131 3.62 0.65 19.87
CA VAL A 131 4.06 -0.45 20.74
C VAL A 131 3.22 -0.53 22.02
N ASP A 132 2.85 0.64 22.57
CA ASP A 132 2.20 0.73 23.88
C ASP A 132 0.66 0.76 23.81
N VAL A 133 0.07 0.60 22.63
CA VAL A 133 -1.38 0.58 22.48
C VAL A 133 -1.87 -0.87 22.45
N PRO A 134 -2.71 -1.29 23.42
CA PRO A 134 -3.32 -2.61 23.37
C PRO A 134 -4.12 -2.82 22.08
N SER A 135 -4.03 -4.02 21.50
CA SER A 135 -4.84 -4.44 20.37
C SER A 135 -5.94 -5.38 20.84
N ASP A 136 -7.11 -5.30 20.23
CA ASP A 136 -8.25 -6.19 20.51
C ASP A 136 -7.89 -7.68 20.30
N TYR A 137 -6.83 -7.95 19.55
CA TYR A 137 -6.36 -9.30 19.23
C TYR A 137 -5.16 -9.76 20.08
N ASP A 138 -4.71 -8.98 21.06
CA ASP A 138 -3.52 -9.32 21.87
C ASP A 138 -3.67 -10.65 22.60
N GLN A 139 -4.86 -10.94 23.13
CA GLN A 139 -5.13 -12.20 23.80
C GLN A 139 -5.05 -13.40 22.83
N LEU A 140 -5.57 -13.25 21.62
CA LEU A 140 -5.50 -14.31 20.58
C LEU A 140 -4.06 -14.50 20.09
N ALA A 141 -3.30 -13.43 20.01
CA ALA A 141 -1.89 -13.45 19.65
C ALA A 141 -0.97 -13.90 20.80
N ARG A 142 -1.51 -14.09 22.03
CA ARG A 142 -0.73 -14.35 23.25
C ARG A 142 0.38 -13.32 23.46
N TYR A 143 0.08 -12.06 23.14
CA TYR A 143 1.05 -10.97 23.26
C TYR A 143 1.49 -10.80 24.72
N GLY A 144 2.80 -10.70 24.93
CA GLY A 144 3.42 -10.66 26.26
C GLY A 144 3.88 -12.03 26.77
N GLU A 145 3.52 -13.14 26.11
CA GLU A 145 4.01 -14.48 26.43
C GLU A 145 5.23 -14.89 25.59
N TRP A 146 5.58 -14.10 24.57
CA TRP A 146 6.71 -14.32 23.67
C TRP A 146 7.49 -13.04 23.43
N GLY A 147 8.79 -13.18 23.13
CA GLY A 147 9.68 -12.06 22.81
C GLY A 147 9.61 -11.69 21.34
N THR A 148 9.67 -10.41 21.02
CA THR A 148 9.68 -9.90 19.64
C THR A 148 10.85 -10.41 18.80
N ASN A 149 11.90 -10.93 19.44
CA ASN A 149 13.09 -11.50 18.81
C ASN A 149 13.00 -13.04 18.62
N GLU A 150 11.94 -13.67 19.09
CA GLU A 150 11.73 -15.10 18.92
C GLU A 150 11.33 -15.40 17.48
N HIS A 151 11.93 -16.48 16.93
CA HIS A 151 11.55 -16.96 15.62
C HIS A 151 10.25 -17.77 15.70
N PRO A 152 9.32 -17.59 14.73
CA PRO A 152 8.10 -18.36 14.69
C PRO A 152 8.43 -19.85 14.48
N LEU A 153 7.79 -20.70 15.26
CA LEU A 153 7.89 -22.15 15.13
C LEU A 153 6.70 -22.68 14.33
N LEU A 154 6.96 -23.52 13.35
CA LEU A 154 5.93 -24.27 12.64
C LEU A 154 5.41 -25.39 13.55
N ILE A 155 4.14 -25.33 13.91
CA ILE A 155 3.44 -26.45 14.55
C ILE A 155 3.00 -27.39 13.43
N LYS A 156 3.66 -28.54 13.31
CA LYS A 156 3.18 -29.61 12.43
C LYS A 156 1.96 -30.25 13.08
N THR A 157 0.81 -30.09 12.47
CA THR A 157 -0.43 -30.81 12.81
C THR A 157 -0.47 -32.16 12.14
#